data_b7294ffca55c77192830df38e55a7e31
#
_entry.id   b7294ffca55c77192830df38e55a7e31
#
_cell.length_a   1.000
_cell.length_b   1.000
_cell.length_c   1.000
_cell.angle_alpha   90.00
_cell.angle_beta   90.00
_cell.angle_gamma   90.00
#
_symmetry.space_group_name_H-M   'P 1'
#
loop_
_entity.id
_entity.type
_entity.pdbx_description
1 polymer ?
#
loop_
_entity_poly.entity_id
_entity_poly.type
_entity_poly.pdbx_seq_one_letter_code
_entity_poly.pdbx_strand_id
1 'polypeptide(L)'
;MSSELTIYKDNYLVEASYRLTLMEQRIVLYAISKLNPKEPQREHSFYVNDLIKFFPDIEPSSAYRALREAVYKLSERWVRTEHPKYIKEFRWVSSRTYFKDEGRIDIAFTPEIMPYLSQLEQQFTRYQLKNISSFKGTYSIRLYELLTQYRSTGNRVINLEDLRDRLQVKDKYPTFKAFNQWVIKPAIKEINEKSDLKVEYDTIALRRAVAALLFTVTPKEAEKPVKKRPKFPHKNKYGKFVKLDRIDPKMSSAEYGNYARDCLKILEDFYSNIEDVPNEDLRNYWVFLETNASNRSKLGKKQDFLDEIAKRGYKLVNCELVKND
;
A
#
# COMPACT_ATOMS: atom_id res chain seq x y z
N MET A 1 -11.54 5.42 11.66
CA MET A 1 -10.15 5.35 11.19
C MET A 1 -9.86 3.90 10.83
N SER A 2 -9.69 3.57 9.56
CA SER A 2 -9.28 2.22 9.14
C SER A 2 -7.80 2.07 9.54
N SER A 3 -7.52 1.33 10.61
CA SER A 3 -6.15 0.95 10.94
C SER A 3 -5.59 0.20 9.74
N GLU A 4 -4.52 0.72 9.15
CA GLU A 4 -3.85 0.05 8.04
C GLU A 4 -3.32 -1.30 8.52
N LEU A 5 -3.90 -2.38 7.98
CA LEU A 5 -3.52 -3.74 8.34
C LEU A 5 -2.08 -4.00 7.90
N THR A 6 -1.21 -4.22 8.87
CA THR A 6 0.22 -4.43 8.66
C THR A 6 0.59 -5.89 8.90
N ILE A 7 1.36 -6.45 8.00
CA ILE A 7 1.94 -7.79 8.09
C ILE A 7 3.33 -7.68 8.72
N TYR A 8 3.60 -8.55 9.67
CA TYR A 8 4.92 -8.76 10.26
C TYR A 8 5.28 -10.23 10.17
N LYS A 9 6.41 -10.56 9.60
CA LYS A 9 6.93 -11.93 9.52
C LYS A 9 8.42 -11.93 9.81
N ASP A 10 8.86 -12.90 10.60
CA ASP A 10 10.28 -13.19 10.76
C ASP A 10 10.91 -13.55 9.40
N ASN A 11 12.14 -13.11 9.17
CA ASN A 11 12.82 -13.34 7.91
C ASN A 11 13.07 -14.84 7.64
N TYR A 12 13.27 -15.67 8.67
CA TYR A 12 13.34 -17.13 8.48
C TYR A 12 12.04 -17.70 7.90
N LEU A 13 10.89 -17.19 8.30
CA LEU A 13 9.61 -17.60 7.72
C LEU A 13 9.43 -17.09 6.29
N VAL A 14 9.89 -15.88 5.99
CA VAL A 14 9.87 -15.34 4.63
C VAL A 14 10.78 -16.16 3.71
N GLU A 15 11.96 -16.58 4.19
CA GLU A 15 12.90 -17.42 3.46
C GLU A 15 12.48 -18.91 3.41
N ALA A 16 11.55 -19.34 4.26
CA ALA A 16 11.13 -20.73 4.37
C ALA A 16 10.54 -21.28 3.07
N SER A 17 10.70 -22.57 2.85
CA SER A 17 10.11 -23.29 1.74
C SER A 17 8.70 -23.77 2.11
N TYR A 18 7.69 -23.22 1.45
CA TYR A 18 6.29 -23.64 1.56
C TYR A 18 5.49 -23.27 0.31
N ARG A 19 4.41 -23.99 0.09
CA ARG A 19 3.48 -23.73 -1.00
C ARG A 19 2.06 -23.60 -0.47
N LEU A 20 1.49 -22.44 -0.70
CA LEU A 20 0.10 -22.12 -0.41
C LEU A 20 -0.62 -21.72 -1.71
N THR A 21 -1.89 -22.05 -1.83
CA THR A 21 -2.76 -21.48 -2.85
C THR A 21 -3.01 -19.98 -2.55
N LEU A 22 -3.53 -19.24 -3.51
CA LEU A 22 -3.84 -17.84 -3.32
C LEU A 22 -4.77 -17.59 -2.13
N MET A 23 -5.83 -18.41 -1.99
CA MET A 23 -6.78 -18.28 -0.88
C MET A 23 -6.12 -18.64 0.47
N GLU A 24 -5.31 -19.68 0.53
CA GLU A 24 -4.55 -20.04 1.73
C GLU A 24 -3.60 -18.92 2.14
N GLN A 25 -2.90 -18.29 1.19
CA GLN A 25 -2.04 -17.12 1.48
C GLN A 25 -2.84 -15.93 2.01
N ARG A 26 -3.98 -15.61 1.40
CA ARG A 26 -4.87 -14.54 1.84
C ARG A 26 -5.37 -14.74 3.27
N ILE A 27 -5.75 -15.97 3.62
CA ILE A 27 -6.18 -16.32 4.99
C ILE A 27 -5.04 -16.09 5.98
N VAL A 28 -3.86 -16.66 5.71
CA VAL A 28 -2.68 -16.50 6.56
C VAL A 28 -2.31 -15.04 6.73
N LEU A 29 -2.23 -14.28 5.65
CA LEU A 29 -1.85 -12.87 5.69
C LEU A 29 -2.89 -12.00 6.39
N TYR A 30 -4.17 -12.28 6.18
CA TYR A 30 -5.23 -11.60 6.92
C TYR A 30 -5.15 -11.90 8.43
N ALA A 31 -4.94 -13.17 8.82
CA ALA A 31 -4.74 -13.54 10.22
C ALA A 31 -3.54 -12.80 10.84
N ILE A 32 -2.39 -12.83 10.18
CA ILE A 32 -1.17 -12.15 10.64
C ILE A 32 -1.42 -10.64 10.78
N SER A 33 -2.17 -10.02 9.88
CA SER A 33 -2.48 -8.59 9.95
C SER A 33 -3.34 -8.18 11.16
N LYS A 34 -4.00 -9.15 11.79
CA LYS A 34 -4.80 -8.96 13.02
C LYS A 34 -4.03 -9.30 14.29
N LEU A 35 -2.87 -9.92 14.19
CA LEU A 35 -2.02 -10.22 15.34
C LEU A 35 -1.53 -8.93 15.99
N ASN A 36 -1.63 -8.89 17.33
CA ASN A 36 -0.86 -7.95 18.12
C ASN A 36 0.51 -8.59 18.42
N PRO A 37 1.64 -8.10 17.89
CA PRO A 37 2.95 -8.71 18.13
C PRO A 37 3.36 -8.73 19.61
N LYS A 38 2.80 -7.84 20.44
CA LYS A 38 3.10 -7.75 21.89
C LYS A 38 2.28 -8.74 22.72
N GLU A 39 1.08 -9.10 22.24
CA GLU A 39 0.17 -10.03 22.91
C GLU A 39 -0.39 -11.01 21.87
N PRO A 40 0.44 -11.93 21.38
CA PRO A 40 0.08 -12.77 20.27
C PRO A 40 -0.98 -13.81 20.68
N GLN A 41 -2.14 -13.73 20.03
CA GLN A 41 -3.16 -14.76 20.15
C GLN A 41 -2.99 -15.77 19.03
N ARG A 42 -3.14 -17.05 19.36
CA ARG A 42 -3.06 -18.14 18.38
C ARG A 42 -4.35 -18.33 17.59
N GLU A 43 -5.48 -17.97 18.20
CA GLU A 43 -6.81 -18.16 17.65
C GLU A 43 -7.27 -16.93 16.87
N HIS A 44 -7.79 -17.16 15.67
CA HIS A 44 -8.27 -16.11 14.76
C HIS A 44 -9.60 -16.51 14.15
N SER A 45 -10.54 -15.57 14.21
CA SER A 45 -11.87 -15.71 13.58
C SER A 45 -11.91 -14.97 12.25
N PHE A 46 -12.42 -15.63 11.23
CA PHE A 46 -12.66 -15.08 9.90
C PHE A 46 -14.15 -15.03 9.62
N TYR A 47 -14.64 -13.83 9.33
CA TYR A 47 -15.95 -13.67 8.73
C TYR A 47 -15.80 -13.50 7.22
N VAL A 48 -16.60 -14.22 6.46
CA VAL A 48 -16.57 -14.18 4.98
C VAL A 48 -16.69 -12.76 4.47
N ASN A 49 -17.59 -11.97 5.06
CA ASN A 49 -17.81 -10.58 4.66
C ASN A 49 -16.57 -9.69 4.87
N ASP A 50 -15.75 -9.97 5.86
CA ASP A 50 -14.52 -9.20 6.07
C ASP A 50 -13.44 -9.53 5.04
N LEU A 51 -13.32 -10.81 4.66
CA LEU A 51 -12.39 -11.22 3.61
C LEU A 51 -12.76 -10.62 2.25
N ILE A 52 -14.04 -10.59 1.89
CA ILE A 52 -14.51 -9.97 0.65
C ILE A 52 -14.16 -8.48 0.59
N LYS A 53 -14.24 -7.75 1.72
CA LYS A 53 -13.86 -6.34 1.77
C LYS A 53 -12.38 -6.10 1.43
N PHE A 54 -11.48 -7.01 1.85
CA PHE A 54 -10.05 -6.89 1.60
C PHE A 54 -9.61 -7.50 0.27
N PHE A 55 -10.34 -8.50 -0.23
CA PHE A 55 -10.07 -9.21 -1.46
C PHE A 55 -11.30 -9.20 -2.36
N PRO A 56 -11.57 -8.08 -3.05
CA PRO A 56 -12.84 -7.85 -3.75
C PRO A 56 -13.05 -8.74 -4.99
N ASP A 57 -12.04 -9.50 -5.40
CA ASP A 57 -12.13 -10.52 -6.45
C ASP A 57 -12.68 -11.88 -5.96
N ILE A 58 -12.96 -12.00 -4.66
CA ILE A 58 -13.63 -13.18 -4.11
C ILE A 58 -15.14 -13.08 -4.40
N GLU A 59 -15.65 -14.04 -5.16
CA GLU A 59 -17.08 -14.10 -5.50
C GLU A 59 -17.93 -14.41 -4.24
N PRO A 60 -18.82 -13.48 -3.82
CA PRO A 60 -19.57 -13.62 -2.57
C PRO A 60 -20.38 -14.91 -2.45
N SER A 61 -21.01 -15.37 -3.54
CA SER A 61 -21.87 -16.56 -3.57
C SER A 61 -21.11 -17.87 -3.27
N SER A 62 -19.80 -17.90 -3.55
CA SER A 62 -18.94 -19.07 -3.32
C SER A 62 -17.93 -18.87 -2.19
N ALA A 63 -17.85 -17.68 -1.61
CA ALA A 63 -16.80 -17.27 -0.69
C ALA A 63 -16.69 -18.20 0.54
N TYR A 64 -17.80 -18.54 1.20
CA TYR A 64 -17.75 -19.43 2.36
C TYR A 64 -17.20 -20.81 2.02
N ARG A 65 -17.64 -21.38 0.90
CA ARG A 65 -17.16 -22.69 0.44
C ARG A 65 -15.67 -22.65 0.11
N ALA A 66 -15.24 -21.62 -0.61
CA ALA A 66 -13.84 -21.41 -0.96
C ALA A 66 -12.94 -21.21 0.28
N LEU A 67 -13.42 -20.43 1.25
CA LEU A 67 -12.73 -20.22 2.53
C LEU A 67 -12.59 -21.52 3.32
N ARG A 68 -13.69 -22.26 3.47
CA ARG A 68 -13.71 -23.56 4.17
C ARG A 68 -12.75 -24.55 3.54
N GLU A 69 -12.74 -24.66 2.21
CA GLU A 69 -11.83 -25.56 1.48
C GLU A 69 -10.36 -25.12 1.67
N ALA A 70 -10.08 -23.83 1.60
CA ALA A 70 -8.74 -23.29 1.78
C ALA A 70 -8.22 -23.53 3.21
N VAL A 71 -9.04 -23.30 4.24
CA VAL A 71 -8.68 -23.58 5.64
C VAL A 71 -8.46 -25.08 5.87
N TYR A 72 -9.28 -25.94 5.25
CA TYR A 72 -9.05 -27.40 5.29
C TYR A 72 -7.69 -27.76 4.72
N LYS A 73 -7.35 -27.27 3.53
CA LYS A 73 -6.06 -27.53 2.89
C LYS A 73 -4.90 -26.91 3.67
N LEU A 74 -5.06 -25.71 4.22
CA LEU A 74 -4.04 -24.99 4.99
C LEU A 74 -3.60 -25.80 6.21
N SER A 75 -4.50 -26.53 6.89
CA SER A 75 -4.16 -27.37 8.02
C SER A 75 -3.27 -28.57 7.67
N GLU A 76 -3.20 -28.93 6.37
CA GLU A 76 -2.33 -29.99 5.86
C GLU A 76 -1.00 -29.45 5.29
N ARG A 77 -0.81 -28.12 5.26
CA ARG A 77 0.41 -27.50 4.71
C ARG A 77 1.55 -27.51 5.70
N TRP A 78 2.72 -27.87 5.20
CA TRP A 78 3.97 -27.83 5.94
C TRP A 78 4.77 -26.58 5.61
N VAL A 79 5.49 -26.09 6.60
CA VAL A 79 6.55 -25.08 6.50
C VAL A 79 7.85 -25.77 6.80
N ARG A 80 8.84 -25.58 5.95
CA ARG A 80 10.20 -26.07 6.17
C ARG A 80 11.14 -24.89 6.29
N THR A 81 11.77 -24.78 7.44
CA THR A 81 12.84 -23.81 7.71
C THR A 81 14.16 -24.53 7.82
N GLU A 82 15.22 -23.91 7.28
CA GLU A 82 16.56 -24.46 7.33
C GLU A 82 17.43 -23.58 8.24
N HIS A 83 18.06 -24.22 9.21
CA HIS A 83 19.07 -23.64 10.06
C HIS A 83 20.39 -24.39 9.83
N PRO A 84 21.58 -23.78 9.99
CA PRO A 84 22.86 -24.49 9.78
C PRO A 84 23.03 -25.80 10.52
N LYS A 85 22.32 -25.99 11.64
CA LYS A 85 22.42 -27.18 12.49
C LYS A 85 21.25 -28.15 12.39
N TYR A 86 20.10 -27.73 11.84
CA TYR A 86 18.88 -28.55 11.74
C TYR A 86 17.90 -28.05 10.70
N ILE A 87 17.04 -28.93 10.23
CA ILE A 87 15.85 -28.62 9.47
C ILE A 87 14.66 -28.74 10.43
N LYS A 88 13.77 -27.76 10.44
CA LYS A 88 12.54 -27.81 11.22
C LYS A 88 11.34 -27.79 10.28
N GLU A 89 10.44 -28.75 10.46
CA GLU A 89 9.19 -28.83 9.71
C GLU A 89 8.01 -28.79 10.67
N PHE A 90 7.01 -27.94 10.37
CA PHE A 90 5.83 -27.76 11.19
C PHE A 90 4.65 -27.32 10.32
N ARG A 91 3.43 -27.42 10.86
CA ARG A 91 2.22 -27.00 10.16
C ARG A 91 1.84 -25.57 10.51
N TRP A 92 1.05 -24.92 9.64
CA TRP A 92 0.52 -23.58 9.88
C TRP A 92 -0.53 -23.57 10.99
N VAL A 93 -1.46 -24.51 10.97
CA VAL A 93 -2.69 -24.53 11.76
C VAL A 93 -2.80 -25.82 12.52
N SER A 94 -3.12 -25.72 13.83
CA SER A 94 -3.32 -26.85 14.74
C SER A 94 -4.80 -27.23 14.86
N SER A 95 -5.71 -26.29 14.74
CA SER A 95 -7.15 -26.55 14.79
C SER A 95 -7.94 -25.61 13.87
N ARG A 96 -9.14 -26.06 13.50
CA ARG A 96 -10.11 -25.29 12.72
C ARG A 96 -11.53 -25.61 13.17
N THR A 97 -12.37 -24.57 13.28
CA THR A 97 -13.78 -24.71 13.66
C THR A 97 -14.66 -23.97 12.63
N TYR A 98 -15.75 -24.60 12.24
CA TYR A 98 -16.68 -24.08 11.24
C TYR A 98 -18.04 -23.79 11.86
N PHE A 99 -18.46 -22.54 11.84
CA PHE A 99 -19.75 -22.09 12.32
C PHE A 99 -20.69 -21.90 11.12
N LYS A 100 -21.56 -22.89 10.90
CA LYS A 100 -22.36 -23.00 9.67
C LYS A 100 -23.31 -21.82 9.47
N ASP A 101 -23.91 -21.34 10.56
CA ASP A 101 -24.97 -20.32 10.51
C ASP A 101 -24.43 -18.89 10.65
N GLU A 102 -23.16 -18.73 11.02
CA GLU A 102 -22.54 -17.42 11.25
C GLU A 102 -21.68 -16.92 10.08
N GLY A 103 -21.43 -17.75 9.08
CA GLY A 103 -20.45 -17.44 8.04
C GLY A 103 -19.03 -17.21 8.59
N ARG A 104 -18.70 -17.85 9.73
CA ARG A 104 -17.46 -17.71 10.47
C ARG A 104 -16.66 -19.01 10.46
N ILE A 105 -15.36 -18.87 10.37
CA ILE A 105 -14.38 -19.96 10.51
C ILE A 105 -13.31 -19.50 11.48
N ASP A 106 -13.02 -20.30 12.49
CA ASP A 106 -11.92 -20.06 13.41
C ASP A 106 -10.75 -20.98 13.08
N ILE A 107 -9.53 -20.47 13.20
CA ILE A 107 -8.29 -21.26 13.14
C ILE A 107 -7.43 -20.97 14.35
N ALA A 108 -6.62 -21.94 14.75
CA ALA A 108 -5.53 -21.71 15.68
C ALA A 108 -4.19 -22.00 15.00
N PHE A 109 -3.27 -21.05 15.02
CA PHE A 109 -1.89 -21.28 14.60
C PHE A 109 -1.20 -22.28 15.50
N THR A 110 -0.24 -23.05 14.95
CA THR A 110 0.57 -23.95 15.77
C THR A 110 1.49 -23.18 16.71
N PRO A 111 1.85 -23.75 17.88
CA PRO A 111 2.85 -23.12 18.75
C PRO A 111 4.17 -22.88 18.05
N GLU A 112 4.53 -23.74 17.12
CA GLU A 112 5.80 -23.72 16.38
C GLU A 112 5.94 -22.55 15.43
N ILE A 113 4.82 -22.05 14.84
CA ILE A 113 4.86 -20.92 13.92
C ILE A 113 4.78 -19.57 14.65
N MET A 114 4.20 -19.53 15.84
CA MET A 114 3.97 -18.27 16.57
C MET A 114 5.23 -17.41 16.78
N PRO A 115 6.41 -17.96 17.11
CA PRO A 115 7.63 -17.18 17.22
C PRO A 115 7.98 -16.40 15.93
N TYR A 116 7.66 -16.97 14.76
CA TYR A 116 7.92 -16.31 13.47
C TYR A 116 6.90 -15.24 13.09
N LEU A 117 5.80 -15.12 13.84
CA LEU A 117 4.71 -14.16 13.61
C LEU A 117 4.63 -13.06 14.66
N SER A 118 5.26 -13.22 15.84
CA SER A 118 5.03 -12.34 16.98
C SER A 118 6.26 -11.95 17.81
N GLN A 119 7.27 -12.77 17.90
CA GLN A 119 8.49 -12.47 18.68
C GLN A 119 9.58 -11.87 17.78
N LEU A 120 9.29 -10.72 17.20
CA LEU A 120 10.08 -10.13 16.12
C LEU A 120 11.06 -9.08 16.68
N GLU A 121 12.17 -9.53 17.27
CA GLU A 121 13.12 -8.63 17.93
C GLU A 121 14.09 -7.93 16.96
N GLN A 122 14.60 -8.59 15.92
CA GLN A 122 15.67 -8.01 15.10
C GLN A 122 15.56 -8.18 13.56
N GLN A 123 15.08 -9.30 13.05
CA GLN A 123 15.10 -9.60 11.62
C GLN A 123 13.69 -9.96 11.09
N PHE A 124 12.91 -8.95 10.79
CA PHE A 124 11.55 -9.16 10.28
C PHE A 124 11.26 -8.33 9.03
N THR A 125 10.36 -8.84 8.23
CA THR A 125 9.79 -8.17 7.07
C THR A 125 8.45 -7.55 7.44
N ARG A 126 8.30 -6.25 7.12
CA ARG A 126 7.08 -5.48 7.38
C ARG A 126 6.54 -4.91 6.08
N TYR A 127 5.23 -5.07 5.85
CA TYR A 127 4.52 -4.44 4.74
C TYR A 127 3.02 -4.34 5.02
N GLN A 128 2.30 -3.52 4.25
CA GLN A 128 0.86 -3.35 4.41
C GLN A 128 0.10 -4.38 3.58
N LEU A 129 -0.96 -4.96 4.13
CA LEU A 129 -1.81 -5.95 3.43
C LEU A 129 -2.36 -5.40 2.11
N LYS A 130 -2.66 -4.10 2.04
CA LYS A 130 -3.15 -3.43 0.82
C LYS A 130 -2.19 -3.57 -0.38
N ASN A 131 -0.87 -3.68 -0.13
CA ASN A 131 0.13 -3.76 -1.19
C ASN A 131 0.06 -5.06 -1.99
N ILE A 132 -0.58 -6.08 -1.42
CA ILE A 132 -0.70 -7.41 -2.05
C ILE A 132 -2.16 -7.88 -2.19
N SER A 133 -3.13 -7.12 -1.68
CA SER A 133 -4.54 -7.53 -1.66
C SER A 133 -5.12 -7.74 -3.05
N SER A 134 -4.61 -7.05 -4.06
CA SER A 134 -5.03 -7.17 -5.46
C SER A 134 -4.25 -8.22 -6.27
N PHE A 135 -3.26 -8.90 -5.65
CA PHE A 135 -2.48 -9.94 -6.33
C PHE A 135 -3.33 -11.18 -6.62
N LYS A 136 -3.17 -11.73 -7.81
CA LYS A 136 -3.80 -12.99 -8.26
C LYS A 136 -2.80 -14.13 -8.37
N GLY A 137 -1.49 -13.83 -8.40
CA GLY A 137 -0.43 -14.80 -8.50
C GLY A 137 0.10 -15.23 -7.12
N THR A 138 0.10 -16.54 -6.84
CA THR A 138 0.71 -17.10 -5.62
C THR A 138 2.21 -16.81 -5.56
N TYR A 139 2.89 -16.88 -6.69
CA TYR A 139 4.31 -16.56 -6.80
C TYR A 139 4.60 -15.08 -6.66
N SER A 140 3.66 -14.22 -7.05
CA SER A 140 3.79 -12.76 -6.88
C SER A 140 3.87 -12.38 -5.41
N ILE A 141 3.00 -12.95 -4.56
CA ILE A 141 3.02 -12.71 -3.12
C ILE A 141 4.35 -13.19 -2.52
N ARG A 142 4.76 -14.41 -2.83
CA ARG A 142 6.01 -14.98 -2.32
C ARG A 142 7.24 -14.20 -2.76
N LEU A 143 7.32 -13.84 -4.03
CA LEU A 143 8.45 -13.07 -4.55
C LEU A 143 8.44 -11.64 -3.97
N TYR A 144 7.28 -11.02 -3.82
CA TYR A 144 7.16 -9.72 -3.15
C TYR A 144 7.68 -9.77 -1.71
N GLU A 145 7.31 -10.77 -0.92
CA GLU A 145 7.82 -10.96 0.45
C GLU A 145 9.35 -11.10 0.48
N LEU A 146 9.90 -11.97 -0.37
CA LEU A 146 11.33 -12.18 -0.49
C LEU A 146 12.08 -10.88 -0.85
N LEU A 147 11.52 -10.05 -1.72
CA LEU A 147 12.16 -8.82 -2.19
C LEU A 147 11.97 -7.66 -1.22
N THR A 148 10.85 -7.61 -0.48
CA THR A 148 10.56 -6.56 0.51
C THR A 148 11.61 -6.51 1.63
N GLN A 149 12.26 -7.62 1.98
CA GLN A 149 13.38 -7.64 2.93
C GLN A 149 14.53 -6.73 2.51
N TYR A 150 14.72 -6.55 1.21
CA TYR A 150 15.82 -5.80 0.62
C TYR A 150 15.40 -4.41 0.11
N ARG A 151 14.24 -3.94 0.57
CA ARG A 151 13.69 -2.63 0.21
C ARG A 151 14.64 -1.47 0.51
N SER A 152 15.40 -1.54 1.61
CA SER A 152 16.34 -0.50 2.02
C SER A 152 17.69 -0.62 1.34
N THR A 153 18.13 -1.83 1.03
CA THR A 153 19.44 -2.09 0.38
C THR A 153 19.36 -1.97 -1.14
N GLY A 154 18.18 -2.08 -1.70
CA GLY A 154 17.91 -1.90 -3.13
C GLY A 154 18.28 -3.08 -4.02
N ASN A 155 19.08 -4.05 -3.55
CA ASN A 155 19.54 -5.15 -4.38
C ASN A 155 19.50 -6.48 -3.62
N ARG A 156 19.13 -7.55 -4.34
CA ARG A 156 19.16 -8.92 -3.83
C ARG A 156 19.62 -9.91 -4.90
N VAL A 157 20.62 -10.70 -4.58
CA VAL A 157 20.99 -11.88 -5.36
C VAL A 157 20.34 -13.10 -4.76
N ILE A 158 19.69 -13.92 -5.58
CA ILE A 158 19.12 -15.22 -5.16
C ILE A 158 19.61 -16.27 -6.14
N ASN A 159 20.22 -17.33 -5.60
CA ASN A 159 20.57 -18.52 -6.38
C ASN A 159 19.31 -19.14 -7.01
N LEU A 160 19.43 -19.61 -8.24
CA LEU A 160 18.27 -20.11 -8.99
C LEU A 160 17.62 -21.33 -8.33
N GLU A 161 18.43 -22.25 -7.82
CA GLU A 161 17.93 -23.45 -7.14
C GLU A 161 17.26 -23.11 -5.80
N ASP A 162 17.84 -22.16 -5.03
CA ASP A 162 17.25 -21.67 -3.81
C ASP A 162 15.90 -21.00 -4.06
N LEU A 163 15.81 -20.18 -5.12
CA LEU A 163 14.54 -19.54 -5.49
C LEU A 163 13.48 -20.59 -5.87
N ARG A 164 13.86 -21.62 -6.62
CA ARG A 164 12.97 -22.74 -6.96
C ARG A 164 12.49 -23.47 -5.72
N ASP A 165 13.37 -23.67 -4.74
CA ASP A 165 13.03 -24.32 -3.48
C ASP A 165 12.03 -23.48 -2.67
N ARG A 166 12.33 -22.21 -2.45
CA ARG A 166 11.45 -21.28 -1.70
C ARG A 166 10.07 -21.15 -2.33
N LEU A 167 9.97 -21.21 -3.65
CA LEU A 167 8.71 -21.17 -4.39
C LEU A 167 8.07 -22.56 -4.55
N GLN A 168 8.73 -23.62 -4.11
CA GLN A 168 8.28 -25.02 -4.24
C GLN A 168 7.92 -25.41 -5.68
N VAL A 169 8.87 -25.16 -6.59
CA VAL A 169 8.71 -25.40 -8.03
C VAL A 169 9.86 -26.22 -8.65
N LYS A 170 10.67 -26.92 -7.83
CA LYS A 170 11.79 -27.73 -8.31
C LYS A 170 11.38 -28.74 -9.38
N ASP A 171 10.26 -29.43 -9.18
CA ASP A 171 9.72 -30.43 -10.10
C ASP A 171 8.86 -29.87 -11.24
N LYS A 172 8.72 -28.51 -11.26
CA LYS A 172 7.98 -27.79 -12.29
C LYS A 172 8.96 -26.96 -13.10
N TYR A 173 8.65 -26.58 -14.27
CA TYR A 173 9.47 -25.65 -15.06
C TYR A 173 10.97 -26.04 -15.13
N PRO A 174 11.33 -27.21 -15.70
CA PRO A 174 12.69 -27.76 -15.63
C PRO A 174 13.75 -26.84 -16.25
N THR A 175 13.40 -26.03 -17.23
CA THR A 175 14.33 -25.06 -17.85
C THR A 175 14.17 -23.67 -17.23
N PHE A 176 15.28 -22.89 -17.23
CA PHE A 176 15.21 -21.46 -16.84
C PHE A 176 14.22 -20.68 -17.71
N LYS A 177 14.17 -20.96 -19.02
CA LYS A 177 13.24 -20.31 -19.94
C LYS A 177 11.78 -20.49 -19.49
N ALA A 178 11.37 -21.71 -19.15
CA ALA A 178 10.02 -22.00 -18.66
C ALA A 178 9.76 -21.37 -17.29
N PHE A 179 10.70 -21.47 -16.34
CA PHE A 179 10.59 -20.85 -15.03
C PHE A 179 10.48 -19.32 -15.12
N ASN A 180 11.29 -18.70 -15.97
CA ASN A 180 11.24 -17.26 -16.21
C ASN A 180 9.89 -16.84 -16.83
N GLN A 181 9.43 -17.57 -17.84
CA GLN A 181 8.18 -17.23 -18.56
C GLN A 181 6.93 -17.37 -17.68
N TRP A 182 6.86 -18.42 -16.86
CA TRP A 182 5.63 -18.78 -16.15
C TRP A 182 5.62 -18.37 -14.67
N VAL A 183 6.76 -18.03 -14.11
CA VAL A 183 6.88 -17.67 -12.69
C VAL A 183 7.44 -16.25 -12.53
N ILE A 184 8.67 -15.99 -12.98
CA ILE A 184 9.37 -14.73 -12.66
C ILE A 184 8.74 -13.55 -13.38
N LYS A 185 8.62 -13.59 -14.70
CA LYS A 185 8.05 -12.47 -15.47
C LYS A 185 6.63 -12.08 -15.03
N PRO A 186 5.68 -13.01 -14.88
CA PRO A 186 4.34 -12.68 -14.42
C PRO A 186 4.34 -12.12 -13.00
N ALA A 187 5.15 -12.67 -12.09
CA ALA A 187 5.24 -12.17 -10.72
C ALA A 187 5.81 -10.75 -10.65
N ILE A 188 6.92 -10.48 -11.36
CA ILE A 188 7.50 -9.13 -11.43
C ILE A 188 6.53 -8.13 -12.05
N LYS A 189 5.85 -8.51 -13.14
CA LYS A 189 4.84 -7.66 -13.76
C LYS A 189 3.75 -7.28 -12.74
N GLU A 190 3.20 -8.26 -12.02
CA GLU A 190 2.14 -8.02 -11.05
C GLU A 190 2.63 -7.17 -9.87
N ILE A 191 3.85 -7.41 -9.35
CA ILE A 191 4.48 -6.57 -8.32
C ILE A 191 4.61 -5.13 -8.81
N ASN A 192 5.12 -4.93 -10.03
CA ASN A 192 5.31 -3.60 -10.59
C ASN A 192 4.00 -2.85 -10.86
N GLU A 193 2.93 -3.54 -11.19
CA GLU A 193 1.64 -2.91 -11.46
C GLU A 193 0.86 -2.59 -10.18
N LYS A 194 0.94 -3.45 -9.16
CA LYS A 194 -0.04 -3.45 -8.07
C LYS A 194 0.52 -3.23 -6.67
N SER A 195 1.85 -3.24 -6.49
CA SER A 195 2.46 -3.02 -5.18
C SER A 195 3.19 -1.69 -5.07
N ASP A 196 3.76 -1.43 -3.89
CA ASP A 196 4.59 -0.29 -3.57
C ASP A 196 6.07 -0.47 -3.96
N LEU A 197 6.40 -1.53 -4.70
CA LEU A 197 7.75 -1.79 -5.20
C LEU A 197 7.81 -1.73 -6.74
N LYS A 198 8.91 -1.18 -7.26
CA LYS A 198 9.38 -1.36 -8.62
C LYS A 198 10.53 -2.34 -8.58
N VAL A 199 10.44 -3.42 -9.36
CA VAL A 199 11.42 -4.50 -9.39
C VAL A 199 11.89 -4.74 -10.82
N GLU A 200 13.20 -4.78 -10.98
CA GLU A 200 13.87 -5.21 -12.20
C GLU A 200 14.78 -6.40 -11.87
N TYR A 201 15.19 -7.19 -12.83
CA TYR A 201 16.10 -8.28 -12.58
C TYR A 201 16.99 -8.60 -13.77
N ASP A 202 18.20 -9.05 -13.46
CA ASP A 202 19.20 -9.55 -14.39
C ASP A 202 19.61 -10.97 -14.07
N THR A 203 20.13 -11.69 -15.06
CA THR A 203 20.61 -13.05 -14.88
C THR A 203 22.10 -13.07 -14.61
N ILE A 204 22.52 -13.83 -13.62
CA ILE A 204 23.93 -14.13 -13.37
C ILE A 204 24.21 -15.53 -13.90
N ALA A 205 25.08 -15.63 -14.92
CA ALA A 205 25.46 -16.88 -15.53
C ALA A 205 26.71 -17.47 -14.89
N LEU A 206 26.74 -18.79 -14.72
CA LEU A 206 27.93 -19.54 -14.43
C LEU A 206 28.16 -20.50 -15.60
N ARG A 207 29.27 -20.31 -16.34
CA ARG A 207 29.55 -20.98 -17.61
C ARG A 207 28.43 -20.69 -18.63
N ARG A 208 27.63 -21.68 -19.03
CA ARG A 208 26.56 -21.59 -20.03
C ARG A 208 25.14 -21.61 -19.45
N ALA A 209 25.03 -21.66 -18.12
CA ALA A 209 23.74 -21.77 -17.44
C ALA A 209 23.50 -20.56 -16.52
N VAL A 210 22.24 -20.16 -16.34
CA VAL A 210 21.85 -19.16 -15.35
C VAL A 210 21.96 -19.80 -13.96
N ALA A 211 22.80 -19.22 -13.10
CA ALA A 211 23.06 -19.68 -11.75
C ALA A 211 22.27 -18.91 -10.69
N ALA A 212 22.06 -17.61 -10.90
CA ALA A 212 21.38 -16.73 -9.96
C ALA A 212 20.62 -15.61 -10.68
N LEU A 213 19.75 -14.93 -9.95
CA LEU A 213 19.09 -13.70 -10.37
C LEU A 213 19.52 -12.56 -9.45
N LEU A 214 19.90 -11.43 -10.04
CA LEU A 214 20.08 -10.16 -9.35
C LEU A 214 18.80 -9.36 -9.50
N PHE A 215 18.11 -9.11 -8.40
CA PHE A 215 16.94 -8.24 -8.35
C PHE A 215 17.34 -6.85 -7.90
N THR A 216 16.88 -5.82 -8.61
CA THR A 216 16.93 -4.43 -8.19
C THR A 216 15.55 -4.03 -7.66
N VAL A 217 15.49 -3.60 -6.41
CA VAL A 217 14.25 -3.31 -5.67
C VAL A 217 14.21 -1.84 -5.32
N THR A 218 13.29 -1.11 -5.92
CA THR A 218 13.10 0.32 -5.66
C THR A 218 11.71 0.54 -5.06
N PRO A 219 11.61 1.12 -3.84
CA PRO A 219 10.32 1.57 -3.34
C PRO A 219 9.73 2.59 -4.30
N LYS A 220 8.48 2.41 -4.70
CA LYS A 220 7.75 3.49 -5.35
C LYS A 220 7.57 4.59 -4.33
N GLU A 221 7.75 5.84 -4.75
CA GLU A 221 7.33 6.95 -3.92
C GLU A 221 5.85 6.73 -3.59
N ALA A 222 5.54 6.77 -2.28
CA ALA A 222 4.14 6.73 -1.87
C ALA A 222 3.47 7.88 -2.61
N GLU A 223 2.49 7.58 -3.45
CA GLU A 223 1.61 8.63 -3.95
C GLU A 223 1.18 9.38 -2.71
N LYS A 224 1.65 10.64 -2.57
CA LYS A 224 1.18 11.52 -1.50
C LYS A 224 -0.33 11.44 -1.60
N PRO A 225 -1.04 11.05 -0.53
CA PRO A 225 -2.49 10.91 -0.62
C PRO A 225 -3.00 12.19 -1.26
N VAL A 226 -3.69 12.06 -2.40
CA VAL A 226 -4.27 13.22 -3.08
C VAL A 226 -5.25 13.79 -2.07
N LYS A 227 -4.77 14.76 -1.28
CA LYS A 227 -5.58 15.44 -0.30
C LYS A 227 -6.75 16.00 -1.10
N LYS A 228 -7.96 15.57 -0.81
CA LYS A 228 -9.14 16.13 -1.47
C LYS A 228 -9.10 17.64 -1.25
N ARG A 229 -9.14 18.39 -2.35
CA ARG A 229 -9.13 19.85 -2.31
C ARG A 229 -10.14 20.36 -1.29
N PRO A 230 -9.76 21.28 -0.40
CA PRO A 230 -10.65 21.81 0.63
C PRO A 230 -11.86 22.51 -0.01
N LYS A 231 -13.01 22.40 0.62
CA LYS A 231 -14.20 23.12 0.22
C LYS A 231 -14.27 24.40 1.05
N PHE A 232 -14.43 25.53 0.38
CA PHE A 232 -14.66 26.80 1.07
C PHE A 232 -16.06 26.84 1.73
N PRO A 233 -16.19 27.49 2.90
CA PRO A 233 -17.39 27.40 3.72
C PRO A 233 -18.64 28.06 3.09
N HIS A 234 -18.45 29.04 2.19
CA HIS A 234 -19.55 29.78 1.56
C HIS A 234 -19.62 29.56 0.07
N LYS A 235 -20.86 29.43 -0.42
CA LYS A 235 -21.19 29.40 -1.83
C LYS A 235 -22.17 30.50 -2.13
N ASN A 236 -22.11 31.05 -3.34
CA ASN A 236 -23.15 31.96 -3.80
C ASN A 236 -24.51 31.23 -3.96
N LYS A 237 -25.58 31.95 -4.21
CA LYS A 237 -26.94 31.39 -4.44
C LYS A 237 -27.02 30.31 -5.55
N TYR A 238 -26.02 30.21 -6.43
CA TYR A 238 -25.91 29.21 -7.48
C TYR A 238 -24.98 28.03 -7.10
N GLY A 239 -24.56 27.95 -5.85
CA GLY A 239 -23.68 26.88 -5.37
C GLY A 239 -22.21 26.99 -5.84
N LYS A 240 -21.81 28.09 -6.47
CA LYS A 240 -20.44 28.37 -6.90
C LYS A 240 -19.69 29.15 -5.82
N PHE A 241 -18.37 28.94 -5.72
CA PHE A 241 -17.52 29.73 -4.85
C PHE A 241 -17.49 31.19 -5.30
N VAL A 242 -17.55 32.10 -4.32
CA VAL A 242 -17.57 33.52 -4.59
C VAL A 242 -16.21 33.97 -5.11
N LYS A 243 -16.20 34.60 -6.28
CA LYS A 243 -15.05 35.38 -6.77
C LYS A 243 -15.11 36.79 -6.18
N LEU A 244 -13.97 37.48 -6.04
CA LEU A 244 -13.88 38.81 -5.51
C LEU A 244 -14.78 39.84 -6.24
N ASP A 245 -14.91 39.71 -7.54
CA ASP A 245 -15.72 40.52 -8.42
C ASP A 245 -17.24 40.26 -8.34
N ARG A 246 -17.61 39.22 -7.56
CA ARG A 246 -19.00 38.78 -7.39
C ARG A 246 -19.38 38.56 -5.95
N ILE A 247 -18.95 39.48 -5.07
CA ILE A 247 -19.41 39.55 -3.69
C ILE A 247 -20.94 39.64 -3.73
N ASP A 248 -21.61 38.81 -2.92
CA ASP A 248 -23.05 39.00 -2.72
C ASP A 248 -23.27 40.46 -2.28
N PRO A 249 -24.04 41.27 -3.03
CA PRO A 249 -24.24 42.67 -2.72
C PRO A 249 -24.82 42.90 -1.31
N LYS A 250 -25.33 41.82 -0.69
CA LYS A 250 -25.86 41.85 0.69
C LYS A 250 -24.81 41.58 1.75
N MET A 251 -23.58 41.17 1.37
CA MET A 251 -22.53 40.89 2.31
C MET A 251 -21.77 42.16 2.67
N SER A 252 -21.67 42.49 3.95
CA SER A 252 -20.88 43.61 4.43
C SER A 252 -19.38 43.37 4.22
N SER A 253 -18.59 44.45 4.15
CA SER A 253 -17.13 44.34 4.05
C SER A 253 -16.50 43.55 5.20
N ALA A 254 -17.08 43.58 6.41
CA ALA A 254 -16.63 42.85 7.57
C ALA A 254 -16.89 41.37 7.43
N GLU A 255 -18.06 40.97 6.96
CA GLU A 255 -18.42 39.55 6.69
C GLU A 255 -17.52 38.95 5.61
N TYR A 256 -17.25 39.70 4.57
CA TYR A 256 -16.38 39.28 3.50
C TYR A 256 -14.91 39.14 3.96
N GLY A 257 -14.44 40.07 4.80
CA GLY A 257 -13.11 39.96 5.40
C GLY A 257 -12.96 38.74 6.32
N ASN A 258 -14.00 38.36 7.07
CA ASN A 258 -14.03 37.14 7.88
C ASN A 258 -14.01 35.91 6.99
N TYR A 259 -14.85 35.87 5.97
CA TYR A 259 -14.86 34.78 4.99
C TYR A 259 -13.49 34.56 4.33
N ALA A 260 -12.83 35.64 3.90
CA ALA A 260 -11.50 35.54 3.30
C ALA A 260 -10.46 34.98 4.28
N ARG A 261 -10.50 35.34 5.57
CA ARG A 261 -9.62 34.77 6.60
C ARG A 261 -9.87 33.28 6.84
N ASP A 262 -11.13 32.85 6.88
CA ASP A 262 -11.50 31.45 7.03
C ASP A 262 -11.00 30.63 5.82
N CYS A 263 -11.12 31.17 4.62
CA CYS A 263 -10.60 30.54 3.41
C CYS A 263 -9.08 30.44 3.40
N LEU A 264 -8.38 31.50 3.81
CA LEU A 264 -6.91 31.49 3.95
C LEU A 264 -6.46 30.41 4.93
N LYS A 265 -7.11 30.31 6.10
CA LYS A 265 -6.80 29.28 7.09
C LYS A 265 -7.00 27.86 6.53
N ILE A 266 -8.08 27.62 5.80
CA ILE A 266 -8.34 26.31 5.15
C ILE A 266 -7.22 25.96 4.17
N LEU A 267 -6.77 26.92 3.37
CA LEU A 267 -5.68 26.70 2.42
C LEU A 267 -4.33 26.46 3.13
N GLU A 268 -4.05 27.21 4.20
CA GLU A 268 -2.84 27.08 5.01
C GLU A 268 -2.75 25.73 5.77
N ASP A 269 -3.88 25.21 6.22
CA ASP A 269 -3.95 23.89 6.84
C ASP A 269 -3.77 22.76 5.81
N PHE A 270 -3.99 23.06 4.52
CA PHE A 270 -3.92 22.10 3.43
C PHE A 270 -2.56 22.06 2.73
N TYR A 271 -1.95 23.21 2.46
CA TYR A 271 -0.66 23.34 1.79
C TYR A 271 0.44 23.74 2.78
N SER A 272 1.62 23.13 2.64
CA SER A 272 2.78 23.41 3.48
C SER A 272 3.77 24.37 2.82
N ASN A 273 3.82 24.41 1.47
CA ASN A 273 4.72 25.23 0.68
C ASN A 273 3.96 25.91 -0.46
N ILE A 274 4.36 27.11 -0.84
CA ILE A 274 3.75 27.85 -1.95
C ILE A 274 3.89 27.14 -3.30
N GLU A 275 4.99 26.42 -3.48
CA GLU A 275 5.29 25.66 -4.70
C GLU A 275 4.34 24.49 -4.92
N ASP A 276 3.78 23.92 -3.85
CA ASP A 276 2.82 22.80 -3.88
C ASP A 276 1.38 23.25 -4.20
N VAL A 277 1.13 24.55 -4.23
CA VAL A 277 -0.20 25.14 -4.41
C VAL A 277 -0.57 25.17 -5.90
N PRO A 278 -1.70 24.57 -6.34
CA PRO A 278 -2.17 24.68 -7.71
C PRO A 278 -2.46 26.13 -8.13
N ASN A 279 -2.35 26.45 -9.43
CA ASN A 279 -2.53 27.80 -9.94
C ASN A 279 -3.86 28.45 -9.52
N GLU A 280 -4.94 27.67 -9.50
CA GLU A 280 -6.26 28.18 -9.05
C GLU A 280 -6.25 28.57 -7.58
N ASP A 281 -5.57 27.83 -6.73
CA ASP A 281 -5.48 28.13 -5.30
C ASP A 281 -4.42 29.20 -5.01
N LEU A 282 -3.34 29.33 -5.79
CA LEU A 282 -2.45 30.50 -5.74
C LEU A 282 -3.21 31.79 -6.03
N ARG A 283 -4.06 31.76 -7.06
CA ARG A 283 -4.96 32.86 -7.36
C ARG A 283 -5.91 33.14 -6.19
N ASN A 284 -6.54 32.12 -5.62
CA ASN A 284 -7.46 32.27 -4.50
C ASN A 284 -6.75 32.84 -3.26
N TYR A 285 -5.55 32.40 -2.94
CA TYR A 285 -4.71 32.97 -1.89
C TYR A 285 -4.49 34.46 -2.09
N TRP A 286 -4.03 34.84 -3.27
CA TRP A 286 -3.80 36.25 -3.58
C TRP A 286 -5.06 37.08 -3.42
N VAL A 287 -6.20 36.60 -3.94
CA VAL A 287 -7.50 37.23 -3.84
C VAL A 287 -7.91 37.44 -2.38
N PHE A 288 -7.79 36.41 -1.53
CA PHE A 288 -8.14 36.50 -0.12
C PHE A 288 -7.18 37.41 0.68
N LEU A 289 -5.90 37.44 0.34
CA LEU A 289 -4.93 38.35 0.93
C LEU A 289 -5.22 39.83 0.53
N GLU A 290 -5.67 40.07 -0.71
CA GLU A 290 -6.00 41.40 -1.22
C GLU A 290 -7.29 41.97 -0.60
N THR A 291 -8.21 41.10 -0.18
CA THR A 291 -9.50 41.51 0.40
C THR A 291 -9.37 42.41 1.61
N ASN A 292 -8.32 42.25 2.42
CA ASN A 292 -8.08 43.10 3.58
C ASN A 292 -6.57 43.28 3.79
N ALA A 293 -6.13 44.54 3.96
CA ALA A 293 -4.73 44.88 4.19
C ALA A 293 -4.12 44.20 5.43
N SER A 294 -4.94 43.80 6.40
CA SER A 294 -4.51 43.07 7.61
C SER A 294 -4.34 41.58 7.42
N ASN A 295 -4.86 41.01 6.33
CA ASN A 295 -4.73 39.58 6.07
C ASN A 295 -3.27 39.17 5.86
N ARG A 296 -2.89 38.04 6.43
CA ARG A 296 -1.55 37.47 6.35
C ARG A 296 -1.68 36.00 5.96
N SER A 297 -0.67 35.45 5.31
CA SER A 297 -0.54 34.01 5.06
C SER A 297 0.74 33.49 5.68
N LYS A 298 0.73 32.25 6.15
CA LYS A 298 1.91 31.52 6.62
C LYS A 298 2.80 31.05 5.46
N LEU A 299 2.25 30.93 4.26
CA LEU A 299 2.97 30.44 3.08
C LEU A 299 3.78 31.52 2.38
N GLY A 300 3.45 32.80 2.60
CA GLY A 300 4.16 33.92 1.97
C GLY A 300 3.39 35.23 2.03
N LYS A 301 4.02 36.29 1.55
CA LYS A 301 3.41 37.61 1.34
C LYS A 301 2.66 37.63 0.01
N LYS A 302 1.83 38.64 -0.21
CA LYS A 302 1.11 38.84 -1.49
C LYS A 302 2.04 38.79 -2.71
N GLN A 303 3.22 39.37 -2.60
CA GLN A 303 4.21 39.40 -3.69
C GLN A 303 4.71 37.99 -4.03
N ASP A 304 4.95 37.17 -3.03
CA ASP A 304 5.45 35.79 -3.24
C ASP A 304 4.46 34.95 -4.09
N PHE A 305 3.16 35.18 -3.94
CA PHE A 305 2.14 34.53 -4.77
C PHE A 305 2.11 35.06 -6.21
N LEU A 306 2.33 36.35 -6.40
CA LEU A 306 2.48 36.93 -7.75
C LEU A 306 3.73 36.42 -8.45
N ASP A 307 4.85 36.36 -7.74
CA ASP A 307 6.13 35.87 -8.25
C ASP A 307 6.03 34.38 -8.64
N GLU A 308 5.38 33.56 -7.83
CA GLU A 308 5.17 32.15 -8.16
C GLU A 308 4.22 31.97 -9.36
N ILE A 309 3.17 32.78 -9.46
CA ILE A 309 2.28 32.83 -10.64
C ILE A 309 3.07 33.23 -11.90
N ALA A 310 3.90 34.26 -11.80
CA ALA A 310 4.74 34.70 -12.91
C ALA A 310 5.79 33.65 -13.33
N LYS A 311 6.44 32.98 -12.37
CA LYS A 311 7.37 31.87 -12.58
C LYS A 311 6.72 30.71 -13.35
N ARG A 312 5.43 30.51 -13.18
CA ARG A 312 4.65 29.50 -13.92
C ARG A 312 4.14 29.96 -15.28
N GLY A 313 4.49 31.14 -15.73
CA GLY A 313 4.10 31.70 -17.02
C GLY A 313 2.70 32.29 -17.06
N TYR A 314 2.17 32.74 -15.90
CA TYR A 314 0.87 33.39 -15.79
C TYR A 314 0.98 34.79 -15.20
N LYS A 315 -0.03 35.63 -15.47
CA LYS A 315 -0.26 36.93 -14.82
C LYS A 315 -1.71 37.02 -14.36
N LEU A 316 -1.96 37.86 -13.36
CA LEU A 316 -3.32 38.14 -12.89
C LEU A 316 -3.84 39.40 -13.59
N VAL A 317 -4.95 39.23 -14.30
CA VAL A 317 -5.70 40.34 -14.91
C VAL A 317 -7.13 40.27 -14.39
N ASN A 318 -7.62 41.33 -13.74
CA ASN A 318 -8.94 41.33 -13.11
C ASN A 318 -9.22 40.10 -12.24
N CYS A 319 -8.26 39.72 -11.39
CA CYS A 319 -8.31 38.52 -10.55
C CYS A 319 -8.43 37.16 -11.30
N GLU A 320 -8.20 37.11 -12.59
CA GLU A 320 -8.15 35.91 -13.37
C GLU A 320 -6.70 35.58 -13.83
N LEU A 321 -6.37 34.30 -13.90
CA LEU A 321 -5.08 33.85 -14.42
C LEU A 321 -5.09 33.89 -15.95
N VAL A 322 -4.17 34.66 -16.52
CA VAL A 322 -3.96 34.75 -17.97
C VAL A 322 -2.53 34.27 -18.26
N LYS A 323 -2.34 33.45 -19.27
CA LYS A 323 -0.99 33.06 -19.72
C LYS A 323 -0.24 34.30 -20.19
N ASN A 324 1.04 34.35 -19.87
CA ASN A 324 1.94 35.32 -20.51
C ASN A 324 2.12 34.89 -21.97
N ASP A 325 1.97 35.83 -22.89
CA ASP A 325 2.29 35.64 -24.31
C ASP A 325 3.80 35.44 -24.50
#